data_4c66783752729c85451449cd25a48721
#
_entry.id   4c66783752729c85451449cd25a48721
#
_cell.length_a   1.000
_cell.length_b   1.000
_cell.length_c   1.000
_cell.angle_alpha   90.00
_cell.angle_beta   90.00
_cell.angle_gamma   90.00
#
_symmetry.space_group_name_H-M   'P 1'
#
loop_
_entity.id
_entity.type
_entity.pdbx_description
1 polymer ?
#
loop_
_entity_poly.entity_id
_entity_poly.type
_entity_poly.pdbx_seq_one_letter_code
_entity_poly.pdbx_strand_id
1 'polypeptide(L)'
;MADKWRTEKKRPTIKVLPWPAIPTPTVEEVYAGVDEKRKEYSLWVESAVRQQFNADKPESLDGIRVLDCTTNMQIGHWCSSHFSELGAEVIMVEPPGGDPTRKLTPFGRQEYMFTDKNGEKCGARFLAEARNKFSVTLDLEKEEGRALLKKIIPQVDILIENAPPGHYDKLGIGYRQLSEINPRLIYLWVGQRGQWGPLKDEPGNLDPTAQCAMGFTHGTGAPVAFGGTPTRSGWWLCDQVGGTFAAMGAMAALYARERFLGHGQFVEGTAAEGVIRIIDYNWGWHGMDGSIRPRYGNWDLAINIYAVNPCADGQIMVGGGHDRLWFRIWRTVGKDRPELEQHICEDPKLRVVTDRLPHYMQVETYTTMCDWTKDKTRFECETALQEEEVASGGVSFLDEVCEFPHYKYRGHIMQVDDLNYGKVLIGASGFIGMNTPGRVKWIGRPVGQDNEDVFRRLAGLNRENLSALKKGGVI
;
A
#
# COMPACT_ATOMS: atom_id res chain seq x y z
N MET A 1 -29.18 11.00 -14.15
CA MET A 1 -28.57 10.14 -13.10
C MET A 1 -27.53 10.88 -12.26
N ALA A 2 -26.87 11.90 -12.77
CA ALA A 2 -25.86 12.68 -12.00
C ALA A 2 -26.43 13.43 -10.80
N ASP A 3 -27.68 13.88 -10.82
CA ASP A 3 -28.28 14.64 -9.72
C ASP A 3 -28.76 13.79 -8.52
N LYS A 4 -28.91 12.47 -8.70
CA LYS A 4 -29.26 11.56 -7.58
C LYS A 4 -28.13 11.35 -6.59
N TRP A 5 -26.88 11.65 -6.97
CA TRP A 5 -25.71 11.55 -6.09
C TRP A 5 -25.42 12.85 -5.35
N ARG A 6 -26.05 13.97 -5.73
CA ARG A 6 -25.89 15.27 -5.08
C ARG A 6 -26.87 15.51 -3.91
N THR A 7 -27.94 14.74 -3.85
CA THR A 7 -28.79 14.78 -2.67
C THR A 7 -28.06 14.04 -1.55
N GLU A 8 -27.69 14.76 -0.52
CA GLU A 8 -27.29 14.28 0.79
C GLU A 8 -28.30 13.24 1.30
N LYS A 9 -28.22 12.03 0.84
CA LYS A 9 -28.69 10.93 1.65
C LYS A 9 -27.71 10.91 2.82
N LYS A 10 -28.17 11.42 3.98
CA LYS A 10 -27.59 11.07 5.26
C LYS A 10 -27.10 9.65 5.13
N ARG A 11 -25.80 9.40 5.41
CA ARG A 11 -25.30 8.04 5.59
C ARG A 11 -26.39 7.32 6.35
N PRO A 12 -26.85 6.12 5.96
CA PRO A 12 -27.69 5.36 6.84
C PRO A 12 -26.98 5.43 8.17
N THR A 13 -27.62 6.01 9.16
CA THR A 13 -27.12 5.99 10.53
C THR A 13 -27.31 4.54 10.97
N ILE A 14 -26.38 3.70 10.50
CA ILE A 14 -26.02 2.54 11.28
C ILE A 14 -25.58 3.19 12.58
N LYS A 15 -26.35 2.97 13.64
CA LYS A 15 -25.88 3.24 14.99
C LYS A 15 -24.71 2.29 15.19
N VAL A 16 -23.54 2.69 14.70
CA VAL A 16 -22.29 2.04 15.06
C VAL A 16 -22.16 2.37 16.53
N LEU A 17 -22.40 1.38 17.36
CA LEU A 17 -21.99 1.47 18.76
C LEU A 17 -20.48 1.67 18.69
N PRO A 18 -19.93 2.75 19.23
CA PRO A 18 -18.50 2.97 19.15
C PRO A 18 -17.81 1.74 19.74
N TRP A 19 -16.80 1.27 19.02
CA TRP A 19 -15.84 0.31 19.58
C TRP A 19 -15.45 0.85 20.96
N PRO A 20 -15.43 0.02 22.02
CA PRO A 20 -15.14 0.53 23.35
C PRO A 20 -13.85 1.35 23.29
N ALA A 21 -13.89 2.57 23.81
CA ALA A 21 -12.72 3.45 23.86
C ALA A 21 -11.66 2.79 24.76
N ILE A 22 -10.81 1.99 24.16
CA ILE A 22 -9.73 1.29 24.85
C ILE A 22 -8.55 2.27 24.90
N PRO A 23 -8.09 2.69 26.08
CA PRO A 23 -6.91 3.54 26.20
C PRO A 23 -5.68 2.80 25.64
N THR A 24 -4.68 3.56 25.19
CA THR A 24 -3.39 2.97 24.82
C THR A 24 -2.82 2.24 26.04
N PRO A 25 -2.59 0.93 25.96
CA PRO A 25 -2.15 0.16 27.12
C PRO A 25 -0.73 0.57 27.55
N THR A 26 -0.46 0.47 28.84
CA THR A 26 0.89 0.62 29.40
C THR A 26 1.73 -0.61 29.05
N VAL A 27 3.05 -0.52 29.21
CA VAL A 27 3.96 -1.67 29.04
C VAL A 27 3.57 -2.80 30.00
N GLU A 28 3.21 -2.48 31.23
CA GLU A 28 2.79 -3.43 32.24
C GLU A 28 1.52 -4.16 31.83
N GLU A 29 0.56 -3.46 31.27
CA GLU A 29 -0.71 -4.05 30.79
C GLU A 29 -0.49 -4.95 29.59
N VAL A 30 0.37 -4.55 28.62
CA VAL A 30 0.68 -5.35 27.42
C VAL A 30 1.32 -6.69 27.77
N TYR A 31 2.13 -6.71 28.82
CA TYR A 31 2.87 -7.91 29.23
C TYR A 31 2.32 -8.56 30.50
N ALA A 32 1.15 -8.16 30.98
CA ALA A 32 0.48 -8.82 32.09
C ALA A 32 0.17 -10.29 31.77
N GLY A 33 0.58 -11.19 32.67
CA GLY A 33 0.34 -12.64 32.51
C GLY A 33 1.20 -13.32 31.44
N VAL A 34 2.10 -12.60 30.77
CA VAL A 34 3.08 -13.20 29.85
C VAL A 34 4.19 -13.83 30.66
N ASP A 35 4.61 -15.07 30.31
CA ASP A 35 5.74 -15.70 30.99
C ASP A 35 7.02 -14.84 30.87
N GLU A 36 7.88 -14.90 31.88
CA GLU A 36 9.01 -13.98 32.00
C GLU A 36 10.00 -14.06 30.82
N LYS A 37 10.25 -15.25 30.26
CA LYS A 37 11.15 -15.38 29.11
C LYS A 37 10.58 -14.75 27.85
N ARG A 38 9.29 -14.95 27.61
CA ARG A 38 8.59 -14.34 26.49
C ARG A 38 8.50 -12.82 26.65
N LYS A 39 8.23 -12.35 27.85
CA LYS A 39 8.22 -10.93 28.21
C LYS A 39 9.60 -10.28 27.99
N GLU A 40 10.67 -10.92 28.50
CA GLU A 40 12.06 -10.48 28.30
C GLU A 40 12.39 -10.34 26.81
N TYR A 41 12.06 -11.38 26.01
CA TYR A 41 12.27 -11.34 24.56
C TYR A 41 11.47 -10.22 23.88
N SER A 42 10.20 -10.06 24.23
CA SER A 42 9.33 -9.04 23.64
C SER A 42 9.81 -7.62 23.97
N LEU A 43 10.21 -7.37 25.21
CA LEU A 43 10.80 -6.09 25.64
C LEU A 43 12.13 -5.80 24.95
N TRP A 44 12.96 -6.84 24.75
CA TRP A 44 14.18 -6.70 23.97
C TRP A 44 13.89 -6.32 22.52
N VAL A 45 12.95 -7.01 21.85
CA VAL A 45 12.52 -6.65 20.49
C VAL A 45 12.01 -5.22 20.45
N GLU A 46 11.14 -4.84 21.38
CA GLU A 46 10.58 -3.49 21.44
C GLU A 46 11.69 -2.42 21.58
N SER A 47 12.62 -2.63 22.52
CA SER A 47 13.75 -1.70 22.72
C SER A 47 14.63 -1.58 21.48
N ALA A 48 14.77 -2.65 20.71
CA ALA A 48 15.59 -2.69 19.51
C ALA A 48 14.95 -1.97 18.31
N VAL A 49 13.61 -2.07 18.16
CA VAL A 49 12.92 -1.62 16.94
C VAL A 49 12.05 -0.37 17.11
N ARG A 50 11.74 0.05 18.34
CA ARG A 50 10.89 1.22 18.57
C ARG A 50 11.53 2.50 18.04
N GLN A 51 10.82 3.25 17.21
CA GLN A 51 11.38 4.41 16.49
C GLN A 51 12.03 5.47 17.38
N GLN A 52 11.48 5.71 18.57
CA GLN A 52 12.03 6.67 19.53
C GLN A 52 13.46 6.35 19.98
N PHE A 53 13.90 5.09 19.91
CA PHE A 53 15.25 4.66 20.27
C PHE A 53 16.19 4.54 19.06
N ASN A 54 15.74 4.92 17.87
CA ASN A 54 16.44 4.70 16.61
C ASN A 54 16.81 6.00 15.88
N ALA A 55 16.61 7.16 16.52
CA ALA A 55 16.81 8.47 15.88
C ALA A 55 18.22 8.67 15.30
N ASP A 56 19.23 8.17 16.00
CA ASP A 56 20.66 8.35 15.65
C ASP A 56 21.23 7.17 14.83
N LYS A 57 20.44 6.17 14.51
CA LYS A 57 20.93 5.03 13.71
C LYS A 57 20.97 5.39 12.22
N PRO A 58 21.95 4.85 11.45
CA PRO A 58 21.99 5.02 10.01
C PRO A 58 20.77 4.40 9.34
N GLU A 59 20.49 4.81 8.13
CA GLU A 59 19.42 4.22 7.30
C GLU A 59 20.03 3.30 6.25
N SER A 60 19.26 2.32 5.77
CA SER A 60 19.79 1.25 4.89
C SER A 60 20.34 1.76 3.56
N LEU A 61 19.82 2.87 3.07
CA LEU A 61 20.18 3.48 1.79
C LEU A 61 20.85 4.84 1.94
N ASP A 62 21.44 5.12 3.11
CA ASP A 62 22.26 6.30 3.28
C ASP A 62 23.34 6.36 2.20
N GLY A 63 23.47 7.53 1.54
CA GLY A 63 24.43 7.76 0.45
C GLY A 63 23.93 7.33 -0.93
N ILE A 64 22.77 6.71 -1.05
CA ILE A 64 22.14 6.39 -2.33
C ILE A 64 21.28 7.58 -2.79
N ARG A 65 21.41 7.97 -4.05
CA ARG A 65 20.60 9.02 -4.67
C ARG A 65 19.67 8.47 -5.72
N VAL A 66 18.39 8.80 -5.58
CA VAL A 66 17.31 8.39 -6.49
C VAL A 66 16.73 9.63 -7.16
N LEU A 67 16.63 9.61 -8.47
CA LEU A 67 15.93 10.62 -9.25
C LEU A 67 14.58 10.05 -9.67
N ASP A 68 13.50 10.58 -9.10
CA ASP A 68 12.13 10.17 -9.39
C ASP A 68 11.53 11.11 -10.45
N CYS A 69 11.57 10.66 -11.71
CA CYS A 69 11.01 11.37 -12.86
C CYS A 69 9.61 10.87 -13.23
N THR A 70 8.94 10.19 -12.30
CA THR A 70 7.56 9.71 -12.53
C THR A 70 6.54 10.83 -12.37
N THR A 71 5.46 10.75 -13.12
CA THR A 71 4.39 11.75 -13.08
C THR A 71 3.03 11.13 -13.32
N ASN A 72 1.99 11.74 -12.75
CA ASN A 72 0.58 11.42 -12.98
C ASN A 72 0.15 9.98 -12.67
N MET A 73 0.98 9.17 -12.02
CA MET A 73 0.66 7.78 -11.65
C MET A 73 1.18 7.44 -10.26
N GLN A 74 0.40 6.68 -9.51
CA GLN A 74 0.75 6.29 -8.16
C GLN A 74 1.91 5.31 -8.11
N ILE A 75 2.04 4.39 -9.05
CA ILE A 75 3.06 3.34 -9.05
C ILE A 75 4.47 3.90 -8.85
N GLY A 76 4.82 5.01 -9.51
CA GLY A 76 6.12 5.65 -9.38
C GLY A 76 6.33 6.29 -8.01
N HIS A 77 5.39 7.11 -7.58
CA HIS A 77 5.46 7.78 -6.28
C HIS A 77 5.46 6.78 -5.11
N TRP A 78 4.70 5.69 -5.23
CA TRP A 78 4.71 4.60 -4.26
C TRP A 78 6.04 3.85 -4.26
N CYS A 79 6.57 3.51 -5.43
CA CYS A 79 7.87 2.88 -5.58
C CYS A 79 8.99 3.70 -4.94
N SER A 80 9.09 4.98 -5.28
CA SER A 80 10.16 5.86 -4.81
C SER A 80 10.03 6.21 -3.32
N SER A 81 8.82 6.12 -2.72
CA SER A 81 8.63 6.31 -1.28
C SER A 81 9.38 5.25 -0.46
N HIS A 82 9.49 4.01 -0.93
CA HIS A 82 10.25 2.98 -0.23
C HIS A 82 11.75 3.33 -0.12
N PHE A 83 12.33 3.90 -1.17
CA PHE A 83 13.72 4.36 -1.10
C PHE A 83 13.90 5.52 -0.14
N SER A 84 12.98 6.48 -0.14
CA SER A 84 13.03 7.65 0.72
C SER A 84 12.85 7.30 2.20
N GLU A 85 11.99 6.33 2.51
CA GLU A 85 11.80 5.81 3.88
C GLU A 85 13.04 5.08 4.40
N LEU A 86 13.83 4.49 3.51
CA LEU A 86 15.06 3.77 3.82
C LEU A 86 16.31 4.65 3.84
N GLY A 87 16.17 5.97 3.64
CA GLY A 87 17.23 6.94 3.78
C GLY A 87 17.89 7.40 2.51
N ALA A 88 17.49 6.87 1.33
CA ALA A 88 17.99 7.41 0.08
C ALA A 88 17.60 8.89 -0.10
N GLU A 89 18.50 9.68 -0.68
CA GLU A 89 18.19 11.02 -1.14
C GLU A 89 17.32 10.93 -2.41
N VAL A 90 16.00 10.96 -2.22
CA VAL A 90 15.05 10.92 -3.35
C VAL A 90 14.71 12.33 -3.79
N ILE A 91 15.03 12.66 -5.04
CA ILE A 91 14.74 13.92 -5.69
C ILE A 91 13.61 13.67 -6.69
N MET A 92 12.44 14.19 -6.40
CA MET A 92 11.26 14.11 -7.26
C MET A 92 11.31 15.25 -8.27
N VAL A 93 11.37 14.89 -9.54
CA VAL A 93 11.43 15.80 -10.68
C VAL A 93 10.02 15.97 -11.23
N GLU A 94 9.42 17.10 -10.95
CA GLU A 94 8.07 17.44 -11.38
C GLU A 94 8.09 18.34 -12.62
N PRO A 95 7.05 18.32 -13.45
CA PRO A 95 6.90 19.34 -14.48
C PRO A 95 6.76 20.75 -13.83
N PRO A 96 7.12 21.83 -14.53
CA PRO A 96 6.83 23.18 -14.06
C PRO A 96 5.34 23.34 -13.72
N GLY A 97 5.04 23.77 -12.48
CA GLY A 97 3.66 23.82 -11.95
C GLY A 97 3.26 22.62 -11.11
N GLY A 98 4.13 21.63 -10.95
CA GLY A 98 3.95 20.46 -10.07
C GLY A 98 3.26 19.28 -10.74
N ASP A 99 3.35 18.14 -10.09
CA ASP A 99 2.71 16.90 -10.54
C ASP A 99 1.18 17.00 -10.48
N PRO A 100 0.44 16.52 -11.50
CA PRO A 100 -1.03 16.54 -11.49
C PRO A 100 -1.67 15.84 -10.28
N THR A 101 -1.01 14.82 -9.72
CA THR A 101 -1.53 14.07 -8.56
C THR A 101 -1.62 14.91 -7.28
N ARG A 102 -0.90 16.04 -7.21
CA ARG A 102 -1.03 17.02 -6.11
C ARG A 102 -2.47 17.54 -5.94
N LYS A 103 -3.23 17.58 -7.04
CA LYS A 103 -4.60 18.12 -7.07
C LYS A 103 -5.67 17.06 -6.81
N LEU A 104 -5.26 15.79 -6.65
CA LEU A 104 -6.21 14.70 -6.39
C LEU A 104 -6.70 14.75 -4.93
N THR A 105 -8.02 14.82 -4.78
CA THR A 105 -8.70 14.87 -3.50
C THR A 105 -10.05 14.15 -3.60
N PRO A 106 -10.58 13.57 -2.51
CA PRO A 106 -11.89 12.91 -2.54
C PRO A 106 -12.98 13.80 -3.10
N PHE A 107 -13.68 13.32 -4.15
CA PHE A 107 -14.78 14.02 -4.82
C PHE A 107 -14.44 15.39 -5.38
N GLY A 108 -13.15 15.70 -5.63
CA GLY A 108 -12.69 17.02 -6.07
C GLY A 108 -12.88 18.15 -5.04
N ARG A 109 -13.14 17.81 -3.79
CA ARG A 109 -13.46 18.74 -2.73
C ARG A 109 -12.22 19.47 -2.20
N GLN A 110 -12.18 20.77 -2.40
CA GLN A 110 -11.05 21.61 -2.02
C GLN A 110 -10.85 21.73 -0.49
N GLU A 111 -11.89 21.51 0.28
CA GLU A 111 -11.86 21.47 1.75
C GLU A 111 -11.11 20.25 2.32
N TYR A 112 -10.85 19.22 1.50
CA TYR A 112 -10.07 18.06 1.87
C TYR A 112 -8.61 18.15 1.42
N MET A 113 -8.17 19.31 1.00
CA MET A 113 -6.77 19.58 0.65
C MET A 113 -6.07 20.33 1.76
N PHE A 114 -4.80 20.03 1.93
CA PHE A 114 -3.92 20.80 2.78
C PHE A 114 -3.45 22.05 2.04
N THR A 115 -3.29 23.15 2.75
CA THR A 115 -2.81 24.41 2.19
C THR A 115 -1.44 24.72 2.78
N ASP A 116 -0.46 24.97 1.93
CA ASP A 116 0.88 25.35 2.36
C ASP A 116 0.95 26.83 2.81
N LYS A 117 2.09 27.21 3.32
CA LYS A 117 2.35 28.60 3.77
C LYS A 117 2.27 29.67 2.66
N ASN A 118 2.30 29.25 1.39
CA ASN A 118 2.18 30.13 0.22
C ASN A 118 0.74 30.19 -0.30
N GLY A 119 -0.20 29.46 0.30
CA GLY A 119 -1.59 29.37 -0.13
C GLY A 119 -1.86 28.30 -1.19
N GLU A 120 -0.86 27.51 -1.58
CA GLU A 120 -1.02 26.44 -2.55
C GLU A 120 -1.60 25.18 -1.92
N LYS A 121 -2.52 24.54 -2.64
CA LYS A 121 -3.24 23.37 -2.14
C LYS A 121 -2.64 22.04 -2.62
N CYS A 122 -2.61 21.07 -1.73
CA CYS A 122 -2.11 19.73 -2.02
C CYS A 122 -2.98 18.65 -1.37
N GLY A 123 -3.25 17.58 -2.12
CA GLY A 123 -4.02 16.43 -1.64
C GLY A 123 -3.25 15.58 -0.63
N ALA A 124 -3.94 15.07 0.39
CA ALA A 124 -3.35 14.23 1.44
C ALA A 124 -2.58 13.02 0.91
N ARG A 125 -3.09 12.39 -0.16
CA ARG A 125 -2.44 11.25 -0.80
C ARG A 125 -1.04 11.61 -1.30
N PHE A 126 -0.91 12.69 -2.08
CA PHE A 126 0.38 13.13 -2.58
C PHE A 126 1.36 13.43 -1.44
N LEU A 127 0.90 14.14 -0.40
CA LEU A 127 1.73 14.44 0.77
C LEU A 127 2.27 13.16 1.44
N ALA A 128 1.46 12.12 1.53
CA ALA A 128 1.86 10.85 2.10
C ALA A 128 2.85 10.08 1.19
N GLU A 129 2.62 10.05 -0.12
CA GLU A 129 3.46 9.31 -1.08
C GLU A 129 4.78 10.04 -1.40
N ALA A 130 4.80 11.37 -1.32
CA ALA A 130 6.00 12.19 -1.50
C ALA A 130 6.81 12.40 -0.20
N ARG A 131 6.59 11.56 0.82
CA ARG A 131 7.32 11.60 2.09
C ARG A 131 8.83 11.46 1.88
N ASN A 132 9.61 12.22 2.64
CA ASN A 132 11.07 12.26 2.60
C ASN A 132 11.69 12.59 1.23
N LYS A 133 10.91 13.09 0.27
CA LYS A 133 11.43 13.46 -1.06
C LYS A 133 11.68 14.97 -1.13
N PHE A 134 12.72 15.34 -1.85
CA PHE A 134 12.99 16.71 -2.29
C PHE A 134 12.17 17.00 -3.53
N SER A 135 11.58 18.18 -3.64
CA SER A 135 10.76 18.59 -4.79
C SER A 135 11.54 19.57 -5.67
N VAL A 136 11.83 19.17 -6.90
CA VAL A 136 12.37 20.05 -7.93
C VAL A 136 11.46 20.05 -9.16
N THR A 137 11.45 21.16 -9.88
CA THR A 137 10.74 21.29 -11.16
C THR A 137 11.71 21.25 -12.31
N LEU A 138 11.40 20.49 -13.37
CA LEU A 138 12.23 20.40 -14.58
C LEU A 138 11.39 19.95 -15.78
N ASP A 139 11.35 20.78 -16.82
CA ASP A 139 10.70 20.44 -18.08
C ASP A 139 11.61 19.59 -18.96
N LEU A 140 11.37 18.28 -18.97
CA LEU A 140 12.16 17.32 -19.77
C LEU A 140 11.78 17.32 -21.26
N GLU A 141 10.70 17.98 -21.65
CA GLU A 141 10.37 18.21 -23.07
C GLU A 141 11.25 19.30 -23.69
N LYS A 142 11.87 20.15 -22.88
CA LYS A 142 12.83 21.16 -23.31
C LYS A 142 14.26 20.64 -23.35
N GLU A 143 15.03 21.10 -24.31
CA GLU A 143 16.42 20.69 -24.46
C GLU A 143 17.28 21.09 -23.26
N GLU A 144 17.07 22.29 -22.73
CA GLU A 144 17.77 22.80 -21.55
C GLU A 144 17.47 21.94 -20.29
N GLY A 145 16.22 21.47 -20.15
CA GLY A 145 15.83 20.56 -19.07
C GLY A 145 16.55 19.22 -19.18
N ARG A 146 16.61 18.64 -20.37
CA ARG A 146 17.37 17.40 -20.63
C ARG A 146 18.87 17.57 -20.43
N ALA A 147 19.43 18.71 -20.84
CA ALA A 147 20.84 19.01 -20.60
C ALA A 147 21.16 19.10 -19.11
N LEU A 148 20.26 19.71 -18.32
CA LEU A 148 20.40 19.79 -16.88
C LEU A 148 20.27 18.40 -16.23
N LEU A 149 19.31 17.57 -16.66
CA LEU A 149 19.21 16.18 -16.22
C LEU A 149 20.52 15.42 -16.46
N LYS A 150 21.04 15.47 -17.68
CA LYS A 150 22.31 14.79 -18.05
C LYS A 150 23.49 15.24 -17.19
N LYS A 151 23.51 16.49 -16.78
CA LYS A 151 24.54 17.04 -15.88
C LYS A 151 24.48 16.46 -14.47
N ILE A 152 23.28 16.06 -14.02
CA ILE A 152 23.04 15.48 -12.69
C ILE A 152 23.31 13.96 -12.67
N ILE A 153 23.05 13.27 -13.77
CA ILE A 153 23.10 11.81 -13.88
C ILE A 153 24.41 11.16 -13.36
N PRO A 154 25.63 11.74 -13.52
CA PRO A 154 26.83 11.15 -12.95
C PRO A 154 26.81 10.93 -11.42
N GLN A 155 25.91 11.59 -10.72
CA GLN A 155 25.76 11.53 -9.27
C GLN A 155 24.51 10.76 -8.83
N VAL A 156 23.80 10.10 -9.74
CA VAL A 156 22.54 9.39 -9.51
C VAL A 156 22.78 7.88 -9.51
N ASP A 157 22.28 7.18 -8.51
CA ASP A 157 22.34 5.73 -8.41
C ASP A 157 21.17 5.05 -9.12
N ILE A 158 19.97 5.59 -8.93
CA ILE A 158 18.73 5.05 -9.49
C ILE A 158 17.95 6.19 -10.14
N LEU A 159 17.53 6.02 -11.38
CA LEU A 159 16.52 6.87 -12.02
C LEU A 159 15.25 6.05 -12.20
N ILE A 160 14.11 6.62 -11.81
CA ILE A 160 12.79 6.01 -11.94
C ILE A 160 11.95 6.86 -12.88
N GLU A 161 11.32 6.24 -13.89
CA GLU A 161 10.41 6.96 -14.80
C GLU A 161 9.21 6.10 -15.22
N ASN A 162 8.17 6.74 -15.74
CA ASN A 162 6.94 6.09 -16.20
C ASN A 162 6.41 6.69 -17.52
N ALA A 163 7.28 7.29 -18.31
CA ALA A 163 6.91 7.83 -19.62
C ALA A 163 6.43 6.73 -20.58
N PRO A 164 5.63 7.07 -21.59
CA PRO A 164 5.25 6.10 -22.61
C PRO A 164 6.45 5.36 -23.20
N PRO A 165 6.30 4.09 -23.59
CA PRO A 165 7.40 3.27 -24.09
C PRO A 165 8.24 3.97 -25.18
N GLY A 166 9.55 4.05 -24.95
CA GLY A 166 10.50 4.68 -25.86
C GLY A 166 10.47 6.21 -25.92
N HIS A 167 9.63 6.89 -25.11
CA HIS A 167 9.55 8.35 -25.13
C HIS A 167 10.87 9.01 -24.68
N TYR A 168 11.43 8.61 -23.54
CA TYR A 168 12.69 9.14 -23.04
C TYR A 168 13.87 8.78 -23.93
N ASP A 169 13.81 7.62 -24.61
CA ASP A 169 14.83 7.26 -25.60
C ASP A 169 14.83 8.21 -26.82
N LYS A 170 13.64 8.58 -27.33
CA LYS A 170 13.48 9.60 -28.39
C LYS A 170 13.98 10.98 -27.95
N LEU A 171 13.84 11.32 -26.70
CA LEU A 171 14.34 12.58 -26.13
C LEU A 171 15.85 12.52 -25.83
N GLY A 172 16.51 11.39 -26.03
CA GLY A 172 17.94 11.19 -25.76
C GLY A 172 18.29 11.14 -24.28
N ILE A 173 17.34 10.74 -23.44
CA ILE A 173 17.46 10.54 -21.98
C ILE A 173 16.95 9.17 -21.53
N GLY A 174 16.85 8.19 -22.44
CA GLY A 174 16.57 6.80 -22.10
C GLY A 174 17.78 6.08 -21.52
N TYR A 175 17.59 4.81 -21.12
CA TYR A 175 18.65 4.03 -20.49
C TYR A 175 19.92 3.94 -21.35
N ARG A 176 19.77 3.73 -22.66
CA ARG A 176 20.92 3.60 -23.57
C ARG A 176 21.84 4.81 -23.54
N GLN A 177 21.26 6.03 -23.52
CA GLN A 177 22.01 7.28 -23.51
C GLN A 177 22.53 7.63 -22.12
N LEU A 178 21.73 7.40 -21.07
CA LEU A 178 22.14 7.77 -19.71
C LEU A 178 23.16 6.79 -19.13
N SER A 179 23.15 5.53 -19.53
CA SER A 179 24.17 4.53 -19.12
C SER A 179 25.56 4.81 -19.72
N GLU A 180 25.64 5.49 -20.86
CA GLU A 180 26.90 5.98 -21.39
C GLU A 180 27.52 7.10 -20.52
N ILE A 181 26.67 7.94 -19.93
CA ILE A 181 27.09 9.02 -19.02
C ILE A 181 27.43 8.46 -17.64
N ASN A 182 26.63 7.52 -17.15
CA ASN A 182 26.83 6.85 -15.87
C ASN A 182 26.63 5.33 -15.99
N PRO A 183 27.71 4.56 -16.24
CA PRO A 183 27.62 3.11 -16.35
C PRO A 183 27.14 2.39 -15.08
N ARG A 184 27.12 3.08 -13.94
CA ARG A 184 26.60 2.54 -12.67
C ARG A 184 25.12 2.80 -12.46
N LEU A 185 24.46 3.56 -13.36
CA LEU A 185 23.05 3.92 -13.24
C LEU A 185 22.14 2.69 -13.29
N ILE A 186 21.31 2.54 -12.29
CA ILE A 186 20.15 1.65 -12.34
C ILE A 186 19.00 2.47 -12.90
N TYR A 187 18.46 2.06 -14.03
CA TYR A 187 17.35 2.73 -14.69
C TYR A 187 16.09 1.89 -14.53
N LEU A 188 15.16 2.37 -13.73
CA LEU A 188 13.92 1.69 -13.42
C LEU A 188 12.76 2.33 -14.20
N TRP A 189 12.17 1.59 -15.11
CA TRP A 189 10.89 1.96 -15.69
C TRP A 189 9.74 1.33 -14.89
N VAL A 190 8.68 2.11 -14.64
CA VAL A 190 7.48 1.63 -13.95
C VAL A 190 6.22 2.01 -14.73
N GLY A 191 5.27 1.09 -14.81
CA GLY A 191 4.00 1.35 -15.51
C GLY A 191 3.05 0.17 -15.40
N GLN A 192 2.02 0.14 -16.27
CA GLN A 192 0.99 -0.90 -16.16
C GLN A 192 1.34 -2.18 -16.94
N ARG A 193 1.91 -2.06 -18.14
CA ARG A 193 2.00 -3.16 -19.11
C ARG A 193 3.40 -3.39 -19.71
N GLY A 194 4.40 -2.63 -19.28
CA GLY A 194 5.78 -2.74 -19.77
C GLY A 194 6.08 -1.88 -21.00
N GLN A 195 7.39 -1.79 -21.32
CA GLN A 195 7.90 -1.08 -22.49
C GLN A 195 7.95 -1.92 -23.76
N TRP A 196 7.64 -3.19 -23.68
CA TRP A 196 7.69 -4.15 -24.79
C TRP A 196 6.45 -5.07 -24.76
N GLY A 197 6.27 -5.87 -25.80
CA GLY A 197 5.13 -6.74 -25.96
C GLY A 197 3.97 -6.11 -26.74
N PRO A 198 2.91 -6.89 -27.04
CA PRO A 198 1.86 -6.46 -27.94
C PRO A 198 0.97 -5.33 -27.40
N LEU A 199 0.91 -5.15 -26.08
CA LEU A 199 0.05 -4.18 -25.42
C LEU A 199 0.78 -2.90 -24.96
N LYS A 200 2.07 -2.75 -25.29
CA LYS A 200 2.89 -1.63 -24.79
C LYS A 200 2.38 -0.24 -25.17
N ASP A 201 1.76 -0.11 -26.34
CA ASP A 201 1.26 1.17 -26.87
C ASP A 201 -0.26 1.36 -26.66
N GLU A 202 -0.93 0.39 -26.03
CA GLU A 202 -2.37 0.51 -25.81
C GLU A 202 -2.72 1.57 -24.76
N PRO A 203 -3.75 2.38 -25.00
CA PRO A 203 -4.27 3.33 -24.03
C PRO A 203 -4.88 2.62 -22.81
N GLY A 204 -5.07 3.36 -21.73
CA GLY A 204 -5.73 2.84 -20.53
C GLY A 204 -4.77 2.30 -19.47
N ASN A 205 -3.60 2.88 -19.37
CA ASN A 205 -2.59 2.61 -18.36
C ASN A 205 -2.97 3.15 -16.97
N LEU A 206 -4.06 2.60 -16.38
CA LEU A 206 -4.53 2.99 -15.05
C LEU A 206 -4.73 1.75 -14.17
N ASP A 207 -4.53 1.90 -12.87
CA ASP A 207 -4.72 0.83 -11.88
C ASP A 207 -6.03 0.04 -12.06
N PRO A 208 -7.23 0.66 -12.18
CA PRO A 208 -8.47 -0.10 -12.37
C PRO A 208 -8.50 -0.94 -13.64
N THR A 209 -7.87 -0.48 -14.73
CA THR A 209 -7.81 -1.26 -15.99
C THR A 209 -6.87 -2.44 -15.84
N ALA A 210 -5.78 -2.29 -15.10
CA ALA A 210 -4.88 -3.39 -14.76
C ALA A 210 -5.59 -4.45 -13.91
N GLN A 211 -6.33 -4.05 -12.86
CA GLN A 211 -7.13 -4.99 -12.04
C GLN A 211 -8.10 -5.82 -12.87
N CYS A 212 -8.71 -5.23 -13.89
CA CYS A 212 -9.63 -5.92 -14.80
C CYS A 212 -8.87 -6.89 -15.74
N ALA A 213 -7.79 -6.41 -16.34
CA ALA A 213 -7.08 -7.14 -17.41
C ALA A 213 -6.46 -8.46 -16.93
N MET A 214 -6.03 -8.53 -15.67
CA MET A 214 -5.36 -9.73 -15.11
C MET A 214 -6.27 -10.65 -14.32
N GLY A 215 -7.58 -10.44 -14.34
CA GLY A 215 -8.55 -11.34 -13.71
C GLY A 215 -8.79 -11.10 -12.21
N PHE A 216 -8.09 -10.17 -11.55
CA PHE A 216 -8.32 -9.85 -10.14
C PHE A 216 -9.77 -9.41 -9.89
N THR A 217 -10.27 -8.47 -10.69
CA THR A 217 -11.64 -7.98 -10.60
C THR A 217 -12.67 -9.08 -10.87
N HIS A 218 -12.37 -10.04 -11.78
CA HIS A 218 -13.24 -11.19 -12.02
C HIS A 218 -13.43 -12.05 -10.78
N GLY A 219 -12.33 -12.35 -10.05
CA GLY A 219 -12.35 -13.17 -8.85
C GLY A 219 -12.84 -12.46 -7.59
N THR A 220 -13.08 -11.14 -7.66
CA THR A 220 -13.47 -10.31 -6.51
C THR A 220 -14.95 -9.88 -6.63
N GLY A 221 -15.67 -9.94 -5.51
CA GLY A 221 -17.09 -9.56 -5.43
C GLY A 221 -18.00 -10.68 -4.97
N ALA A 222 -19.28 -10.37 -4.78
CA ALA A 222 -20.27 -11.34 -4.33
C ALA A 222 -20.44 -12.49 -5.34
N PRO A 223 -20.83 -13.70 -4.88
CA PRO A 223 -21.05 -14.85 -5.74
C PRO A 223 -22.10 -14.56 -6.82
N VAL A 224 -21.89 -15.13 -8.01
CA VAL A 224 -22.85 -15.01 -9.15
C VAL A 224 -24.23 -15.53 -8.77
N ALA A 225 -24.28 -16.61 -7.99
CA ALA A 225 -25.55 -17.21 -7.51
C ALA A 225 -26.41 -16.23 -6.69
N PHE A 226 -25.81 -15.20 -6.12
CA PHE A 226 -26.50 -14.13 -5.37
C PHE A 226 -26.61 -12.82 -6.17
N GLY A 227 -26.47 -12.87 -7.49
CA GLY A 227 -26.54 -11.70 -8.37
C GLY A 227 -25.29 -10.81 -8.31
N GLY A 228 -24.17 -11.30 -7.77
CA GLY A 228 -22.94 -10.56 -7.64
C GLY A 228 -22.27 -10.28 -8.98
N THR A 229 -21.64 -9.12 -9.10
CA THR A 229 -20.85 -8.69 -10.25
C THR A 229 -19.37 -8.58 -9.90
N PRO A 230 -18.46 -8.62 -10.90
CA PRO A 230 -17.06 -8.32 -10.68
C PRO A 230 -16.89 -6.97 -9.97
N THR A 231 -16.06 -6.94 -8.93
CA THR A 231 -15.86 -5.75 -8.09
C THR A 231 -14.37 -5.43 -8.03
N ARG A 232 -13.98 -4.21 -8.38
CA ARG A 232 -12.58 -3.78 -8.19
C ARG A 232 -12.25 -3.56 -6.72
N SER A 233 -10.98 -3.67 -6.36
CA SER A 233 -10.51 -3.20 -5.06
C SER A 233 -10.83 -1.71 -4.87
N GLY A 234 -11.19 -1.31 -3.67
CA GLY A 234 -11.37 0.10 -3.29
C GLY A 234 -10.06 0.90 -3.26
N TRP A 235 -8.93 0.23 -3.32
CA TRP A 235 -7.58 0.78 -3.27
C TRP A 235 -6.88 0.70 -4.62
N TRP A 236 -5.76 1.41 -4.76
CA TRP A 236 -4.86 1.37 -5.93
C TRP A 236 -3.93 0.15 -5.82
N LEU A 237 -4.53 -1.04 -5.84
CA LEU A 237 -3.87 -2.30 -5.55
C LEU A 237 -2.73 -2.60 -6.51
N CYS A 238 -2.97 -2.44 -7.81
CA CYS A 238 -1.98 -2.77 -8.83
C CYS A 238 -0.78 -1.81 -8.76
N ASP A 239 -1.03 -0.52 -8.59
CA ASP A 239 0.02 0.48 -8.46
C ASP A 239 0.87 0.26 -7.20
N GLN A 240 0.23 -0.07 -6.07
CA GLN A 240 0.94 -0.33 -4.82
C GLN A 240 1.73 -1.62 -4.86
N VAL A 241 1.15 -2.71 -5.33
CA VAL A 241 1.84 -4.00 -5.45
C VAL A 241 2.96 -3.92 -6.49
N GLY A 242 2.67 -3.41 -7.69
CA GLY A 242 3.66 -3.27 -8.76
C GLY A 242 4.80 -2.32 -8.36
N GLY A 243 4.49 -1.19 -7.73
CA GLY A 243 5.49 -0.24 -7.23
C GLY A 243 6.38 -0.84 -6.15
N THR A 244 5.83 -1.69 -5.26
CA THR A 244 6.62 -2.40 -4.25
C THR A 244 7.54 -3.45 -4.90
N PHE A 245 7.06 -4.24 -5.87
CA PHE A 245 7.91 -5.16 -6.62
C PHE A 245 8.97 -4.44 -7.44
N ALA A 246 8.64 -3.30 -8.04
CA ALA A 246 9.59 -2.47 -8.77
C ALA A 246 10.71 -1.95 -7.85
N ALA A 247 10.37 -1.47 -6.66
CA ALA A 247 11.35 -1.07 -5.65
C ALA A 247 12.24 -2.25 -5.22
N MET A 248 11.67 -3.42 -5.00
CA MET A 248 12.42 -4.64 -4.69
C MET A 248 13.37 -5.01 -5.83
N GLY A 249 12.92 -4.93 -7.09
CA GLY A 249 13.74 -5.17 -8.28
C GLY A 249 14.94 -4.22 -8.38
N ALA A 250 14.72 -2.92 -8.13
CA ALA A 250 15.81 -1.94 -8.15
C ALA A 250 16.78 -2.11 -6.97
N MET A 251 16.30 -2.50 -5.77
CA MET A 251 17.18 -2.85 -4.65
C MET A 251 18.00 -4.11 -4.94
N ALA A 252 17.42 -5.11 -5.61
CA ALA A 252 18.17 -6.29 -6.07
C ALA A 252 19.24 -5.91 -7.11
N ALA A 253 18.93 -4.98 -8.03
CA ALA A 253 19.90 -4.45 -8.98
C ALA A 253 21.02 -3.66 -8.28
N LEU A 254 20.70 -2.89 -7.24
CA LEU A 254 21.66 -2.18 -6.41
C LEU A 254 22.60 -3.18 -5.70
N TYR A 255 22.03 -4.22 -5.07
CA TYR A 255 22.82 -5.28 -4.46
C TYR A 255 23.76 -5.97 -5.47
N ALA A 256 23.24 -6.32 -6.64
CA ALA A 256 24.03 -6.94 -7.71
C ALA A 256 25.16 -6.03 -8.18
N ARG A 257 24.90 -4.73 -8.37
CA ARG A 257 25.88 -3.72 -8.74
C ARG A 257 27.04 -3.66 -7.73
N GLU A 258 26.72 -3.61 -6.44
CA GLU A 258 27.72 -3.47 -5.39
C GLU A 258 28.50 -4.76 -5.10
N ARG A 259 27.90 -5.93 -5.34
CA ARG A 259 28.49 -7.20 -4.93
C ARG A 259 29.28 -7.91 -6.01
N PHE A 260 28.89 -7.81 -7.27
CA PHE A 260 29.54 -8.61 -8.33
C PHE A 260 29.50 -8.02 -9.74
N LEU A 261 28.55 -7.17 -10.13
CA LEU A 261 28.48 -6.63 -11.49
C LEU A 261 29.41 -5.43 -11.70
N GLY A 262 29.52 -4.53 -10.72
CA GLY A 262 30.26 -3.28 -10.82
C GLY A 262 29.60 -2.19 -11.67
N HIS A 263 28.56 -2.51 -12.43
CA HIS A 263 27.78 -1.60 -13.27
C HIS A 263 26.30 -1.69 -13.00
N GLY A 264 25.53 -0.65 -13.39
CA GLY A 264 24.08 -0.61 -13.30
C GLY A 264 23.38 -1.44 -14.37
N GLN A 265 22.07 -1.39 -14.40
CA GLN A 265 21.24 -2.11 -15.36
C GLN A 265 19.88 -1.45 -15.56
N PHE A 266 19.20 -1.81 -16.65
CA PHE A 266 17.79 -1.53 -16.83
C PHE A 266 16.95 -2.51 -16.01
N VAL A 267 15.92 -1.98 -15.35
CA VAL A 267 14.91 -2.75 -14.59
C VAL A 267 13.55 -2.29 -15.04
N GLU A 268 12.62 -3.21 -15.21
CA GLU A 268 11.23 -2.91 -15.52
C GLU A 268 10.33 -3.46 -14.41
N GLY A 269 9.41 -2.63 -13.92
CA GLY A 269 8.39 -3.02 -12.95
C GLY A 269 6.99 -2.69 -13.45
N THR A 270 6.12 -3.70 -13.57
CA THR A 270 4.77 -3.49 -14.05
C THR A 270 3.72 -3.77 -12.98
N ALA A 271 2.70 -2.94 -12.94
CA ALA A 271 1.59 -3.10 -12.00
C ALA A 271 0.79 -4.38 -12.28
N ALA A 272 0.58 -4.67 -13.56
CA ALA A 272 -0.17 -5.86 -13.98
C ALA A 272 0.54 -7.16 -13.56
N GLU A 273 1.82 -7.29 -13.87
CA GLU A 273 2.60 -8.49 -13.55
C GLU A 273 2.82 -8.66 -12.05
N GLY A 274 2.94 -7.56 -11.31
CA GLY A 274 2.99 -7.60 -9.85
C GLY A 274 1.77 -8.27 -9.24
N VAL A 275 0.56 -7.97 -9.76
CA VAL A 275 -0.67 -8.62 -9.26
C VAL A 275 -0.82 -10.05 -9.82
N ILE A 276 -0.43 -10.31 -11.07
CA ILE A 276 -0.36 -11.68 -11.58
C ILE A 276 0.47 -12.57 -10.63
N ARG A 277 1.57 -12.06 -10.12
CA ARG A 277 2.44 -12.79 -9.18
C ARG A 277 1.77 -13.11 -7.85
N ILE A 278 0.92 -12.24 -7.31
CA ILE A 278 0.26 -12.49 -6.01
C ILE A 278 -0.98 -13.37 -6.09
N ILE A 279 -1.53 -13.60 -7.29
CA ILE A 279 -2.68 -14.51 -7.51
C ILE A 279 -2.25 -15.82 -8.18
N ASP A 280 -1.00 -16.21 -8.08
CA ASP A 280 -0.37 -17.28 -8.88
C ASP A 280 -0.99 -18.67 -8.68
N TYR A 281 -1.49 -19.03 -7.51
CA TYR A 281 -2.12 -20.34 -7.28
C TYR A 281 -3.35 -20.59 -8.18
N ASN A 282 -3.99 -19.52 -8.67
CA ASN A 282 -5.12 -19.66 -9.60
C ASN A 282 -4.67 -20.16 -10.98
N TRP A 283 -3.45 -19.86 -11.40
CA TRP A 283 -2.88 -20.33 -12.67
C TRP A 283 -2.58 -21.82 -12.62
N GLY A 284 -2.03 -22.30 -11.49
CA GLY A 284 -1.83 -23.71 -11.25
C GLY A 284 -3.15 -24.49 -11.29
N TRP A 285 -4.16 -23.97 -10.63
CA TRP A 285 -5.49 -24.57 -10.63
C TRP A 285 -6.11 -24.63 -12.03
N HIS A 286 -6.12 -23.52 -12.74
CA HIS A 286 -6.60 -23.48 -14.14
C HIS A 286 -5.81 -24.45 -15.04
N GLY A 287 -4.50 -24.57 -14.84
CA GLY A 287 -3.64 -25.47 -15.60
C GLY A 287 -3.91 -26.96 -15.37
N MET A 288 -4.52 -27.33 -14.24
CA MET A 288 -4.84 -28.72 -13.94
C MET A 288 -6.03 -29.26 -14.74
N ASP A 289 -7.11 -28.50 -14.84
CA ASP A 289 -8.38 -28.97 -15.40
C ASP A 289 -9.15 -27.92 -16.20
N GLY A 290 -8.58 -26.74 -16.42
CA GLY A 290 -9.23 -25.63 -17.12
C GLY A 290 -10.23 -24.85 -16.27
N SER A 291 -10.31 -25.11 -14.97
CA SER A 291 -11.25 -24.42 -14.07
C SER A 291 -10.99 -22.92 -14.03
N ILE A 292 -12.05 -22.15 -13.93
CA ILE A 292 -12.02 -20.70 -13.74
C ILE A 292 -12.51 -20.41 -12.32
N ARG A 293 -11.66 -19.77 -11.52
CA ARG A 293 -12.03 -19.37 -10.16
C ARG A 293 -13.28 -18.48 -10.18
N PRO A 294 -14.39 -18.87 -9.57
CA PRO A 294 -15.55 -18.00 -9.40
C PRO A 294 -15.31 -16.97 -8.29
N ARG A 295 -16.24 -16.01 -8.18
CA ARG A 295 -16.31 -15.10 -7.03
C ARG A 295 -16.99 -15.80 -5.86
N TYR A 296 -16.38 -15.69 -4.69
CA TYR A 296 -16.91 -16.27 -3.44
C TYR A 296 -17.36 -15.21 -2.41
N GLY A 297 -17.27 -13.92 -2.75
CA GLY A 297 -17.66 -12.86 -1.83
C GLY A 297 -16.76 -12.80 -0.62
N ASN A 298 -17.37 -12.93 0.55
CA ASN A 298 -16.69 -12.88 1.84
C ASN A 298 -16.15 -14.23 2.33
N TRP A 299 -16.15 -15.25 1.47
CA TRP A 299 -15.68 -16.60 1.81
C TRP A 299 -14.35 -16.92 1.15
N ASP A 300 -13.62 -17.85 1.75
CA ASP A 300 -12.49 -18.50 1.07
C ASP A 300 -12.94 -19.85 0.51
N LEU A 301 -12.45 -20.20 -0.69
CA LEU A 301 -12.86 -21.45 -1.33
C LEU A 301 -12.06 -22.68 -0.87
N ALA A 302 -10.91 -22.44 -0.25
CA ALA A 302 -10.00 -23.49 0.22
C ALA A 302 -10.08 -23.70 1.74
N ILE A 303 -10.82 -22.87 2.47
CA ILE A 303 -10.91 -22.90 3.93
C ILE A 303 -12.36 -22.67 4.38
N ASN A 304 -12.88 -23.52 5.24
CA ASN A 304 -14.19 -23.39 5.85
C ASN A 304 -14.10 -23.66 7.39
N ILE A 305 -14.52 -22.74 8.25
CA ILE A 305 -15.08 -21.41 8.02
C ILE A 305 -13.94 -20.38 7.91
N TYR A 306 -13.97 -19.55 6.88
CA TYR A 306 -13.08 -18.43 6.72
C TYR A 306 -13.89 -17.33 6.00
N ALA A 307 -14.66 -16.56 6.80
CA ALA A 307 -15.69 -15.69 6.26
C ALA A 307 -15.91 -14.44 7.11
N VAL A 308 -16.33 -13.37 6.42
CA VAL A 308 -16.78 -12.13 7.06
C VAL A 308 -18.29 -12.23 7.28
N ASN A 309 -18.72 -12.22 8.56
CA ASN A 309 -20.10 -12.43 8.98
C ASN A 309 -20.71 -11.12 9.50
N PRO A 310 -22.02 -10.89 9.35
CA PRO A 310 -22.69 -9.70 9.87
C PRO A 310 -22.77 -9.72 11.40
N CYS A 311 -22.65 -8.56 12.03
CA CYS A 311 -22.91 -8.30 13.44
C CYS A 311 -23.92 -7.16 13.60
N ALA A 312 -24.39 -6.94 14.82
CA ALA A 312 -25.34 -5.86 15.12
C ALA A 312 -24.78 -4.46 14.82
N ASP A 313 -23.46 -4.28 14.91
CA ASP A 313 -22.76 -3.00 14.72
C ASP A 313 -21.76 -2.99 13.55
N GLY A 314 -21.78 -4.02 12.71
CA GLY A 314 -20.85 -4.12 11.58
C GLY A 314 -20.63 -5.55 11.10
N GLN A 315 -19.37 -5.95 10.95
CA GLN A 315 -19.00 -7.28 10.47
C GLN A 315 -17.80 -7.83 11.24
N ILE A 316 -17.69 -9.16 11.32
CA ILE A 316 -16.56 -9.85 11.93
C ILE A 316 -16.00 -10.93 11.00
N MET A 317 -14.70 -11.00 10.89
CA MET A 317 -13.99 -12.12 10.26
C MET A 317 -13.85 -13.27 11.27
N VAL A 318 -14.27 -14.48 10.87
CA VAL A 318 -14.08 -15.71 11.64
C VAL A 318 -13.22 -16.67 10.81
N GLY A 319 -12.09 -17.10 11.38
CA GLY A 319 -11.12 -17.95 10.69
C GLY A 319 -10.87 -19.27 11.41
N GLY A 320 -11.28 -20.40 10.79
CA GLY A 320 -11.13 -21.75 11.37
C GLY A 320 -10.75 -22.82 10.37
N GLY A 321 -9.59 -22.68 9.73
CA GLY A 321 -9.15 -23.58 8.66
C GLY A 321 -8.76 -25.00 9.08
N HIS A 322 -8.51 -25.27 10.37
CA HIS A 322 -8.12 -26.58 10.86
C HIS A 322 -9.22 -27.21 11.71
N ASP A 323 -9.29 -28.54 11.76
CA ASP A 323 -10.30 -29.27 12.54
C ASP A 323 -10.33 -28.85 14.02
N ARG A 324 -9.15 -28.64 14.64
CA ARG A 324 -9.07 -28.14 16.01
C ARG A 324 -9.76 -26.78 16.21
N LEU A 325 -9.56 -25.84 15.29
CA LEU A 325 -10.19 -24.50 15.34
C LEU A 325 -11.68 -24.59 15.03
N TRP A 326 -12.06 -25.45 14.10
CA TRP A 326 -13.46 -25.72 13.79
C TRP A 326 -14.27 -26.09 15.04
N PHE A 327 -13.81 -27.08 15.79
CA PHE A 327 -14.51 -27.51 17.01
C PHE A 327 -14.50 -26.44 18.10
N ARG A 328 -13.48 -25.62 18.17
CA ARG A 328 -13.44 -24.47 19.09
C ARG A 328 -14.48 -23.41 18.73
N ILE A 329 -14.61 -23.08 17.45
CA ILE A 329 -15.61 -22.13 16.96
C ILE A 329 -17.00 -22.59 17.40
N TRP A 330 -17.39 -23.81 17.07
CA TRP A 330 -18.73 -24.29 17.34
C TRP A 330 -18.98 -24.51 18.82
N ARG A 331 -17.99 -24.88 19.60
CA ARG A 331 -18.08 -24.89 21.05
C ARG A 331 -18.32 -23.49 21.62
N THR A 332 -17.69 -22.46 21.06
CA THR A 332 -17.94 -21.06 21.44
C THR A 332 -19.40 -20.70 21.15
N VAL A 333 -19.88 -21.03 19.96
CA VAL A 333 -21.29 -20.82 19.57
C VAL A 333 -22.23 -21.57 20.52
N GLY A 334 -21.90 -22.80 20.89
CA GLY A 334 -22.71 -23.66 21.75
C GLY A 334 -22.86 -23.19 23.19
N LYS A 335 -21.99 -22.29 23.67
CA LYS A 335 -22.13 -21.71 25.03
C LYS A 335 -23.46 -21.00 25.24
N ASP A 336 -23.97 -20.36 24.22
CA ASP A 336 -25.25 -19.61 24.24
C ASP A 336 -26.28 -20.11 23.22
N ARG A 337 -25.84 -20.88 22.19
CA ARG A 337 -26.69 -21.43 21.13
C ARG A 337 -26.36 -22.92 20.89
N PRO A 338 -26.64 -23.80 21.87
CA PRO A 338 -26.28 -25.21 21.78
C PRO A 338 -26.92 -25.94 20.59
N GLU A 339 -28.08 -25.50 20.13
CA GLU A 339 -28.73 -26.07 18.96
C GLU A 339 -27.95 -25.83 17.66
N LEU A 340 -27.20 -24.70 17.53
CA LEU A 340 -26.36 -24.42 16.37
C LEU A 340 -25.08 -25.25 16.41
N GLU A 341 -24.46 -25.43 17.57
CA GLU A 341 -23.32 -26.32 17.75
C GLU A 341 -23.71 -27.76 17.38
N GLN A 342 -24.80 -28.23 17.93
CA GLN A 342 -25.30 -29.58 17.68
C GLN A 342 -25.56 -29.79 16.19
N HIS A 343 -26.23 -28.87 15.50
CA HIS A 343 -26.54 -28.93 14.07
C HIS A 343 -25.28 -29.11 13.23
N ILE A 344 -24.23 -28.40 13.54
CA ILE A 344 -22.98 -28.42 12.76
C ILE A 344 -22.05 -29.60 13.17
N CYS A 345 -21.91 -29.84 14.47
CA CYS A 345 -20.93 -30.84 14.96
C CYS A 345 -21.43 -32.28 14.83
N GLU A 346 -22.72 -32.53 14.80
CA GLU A 346 -23.28 -33.86 14.62
C GLU A 346 -23.34 -34.29 13.14
N ASP A 347 -23.26 -33.38 12.18
CA ASP A 347 -23.22 -33.75 10.76
C ASP A 347 -21.89 -34.43 10.42
N PRO A 348 -21.93 -35.73 10.04
CA PRO A 348 -20.70 -36.44 9.68
C PRO A 348 -19.93 -35.82 8.52
N LYS A 349 -20.59 -35.08 7.62
CA LYS A 349 -20.01 -34.42 6.44
C LYS A 349 -19.20 -33.19 6.83
N LEU A 350 -19.36 -32.65 8.04
CA LEU A 350 -18.66 -31.46 8.51
C LEU A 350 -17.46 -31.80 9.43
N ARG A 351 -17.19 -33.03 9.72
CA ARG A 351 -16.16 -33.45 10.68
C ARG A 351 -14.73 -33.27 10.18
N VAL A 352 -14.51 -33.40 8.89
CA VAL A 352 -13.17 -33.34 8.28
C VAL A 352 -13.08 -32.13 7.35
N VAL A 353 -11.94 -31.44 7.34
CA VAL A 353 -11.74 -30.19 6.59
C VAL A 353 -12.09 -30.32 5.11
N THR A 354 -11.69 -31.41 4.45
CA THR A 354 -11.97 -31.66 3.03
C THR A 354 -13.46 -31.77 2.72
N ASP A 355 -14.24 -32.31 3.64
CA ASP A 355 -15.67 -32.55 3.46
C ASP A 355 -16.51 -31.27 3.63
N ARG A 356 -15.93 -30.27 4.33
CA ARG A 356 -16.53 -28.94 4.55
C ARG A 356 -16.34 -27.97 3.40
N LEU A 357 -15.48 -28.27 2.42
CA LEU A 357 -15.15 -27.33 1.32
C LEU A 357 -16.19 -27.23 0.20
N PRO A 358 -17.04 -28.25 -0.10
CA PRO A 358 -18.07 -28.09 -1.10
C PRO A 358 -18.95 -26.84 -0.85
N HIS A 359 -19.28 -26.13 -1.93
CA HIS A 359 -19.96 -24.83 -1.85
C HIS A 359 -21.23 -24.83 -0.98
N TYR A 360 -22.06 -25.87 -1.09
CA TYR A 360 -23.30 -25.99 -0.29
C TYR A 360 -23.02 -26.13 1.23
N MET A 361 -21.89 -26.77 1.59
CA MET A 361 -21.49 -26.88 3.00
C MET A 361 -20.97 -25.54 3.54
N GLN A 362 -20.31 -24.77 2.71
CA GLN A 362 -19.87 -23.43 3.11
C GLN A 362 -21.05 -22.47 3.30
N VAL A 363 -22.10 -22.57 2.46
CA VAL A 363 -23.34 -21.81 2.65
C VAL A 363 -23.98 -22.15 3.98
N GLU A 364 -24.08 -23.43 4.31
CA GLU A 364 -24.70 -23.90 5.57
C GLU A 364 -23.95 -23.36 6.79
N THR A 365 -22.63 -23.56 6.83
CA THR A 365 -21.80 -23.09 7.94
C THR A 365 -21.80 -21.56 8.05
N TYR A 366 -21.79 -20.85 6.92
CA TYR A 366 -21.89 -19.40 6.89
C TYR A 366 -23.22 -18.90 7.46
N THR A 367 -24.35 -19.47 6.99
CA THR A 367 -25.68 -19.06 7.46
C THR A 367 -25.86 -19.33 8.96
N THR A 368 -25.39 -20.49 9.41
CA THR A 368 -25.42 -20.84 10.83
C THR A 368 -24.57 -19.88 11.69
N MET A 369 -23.38 -19.49 11.19
CA MET A 369 -22.55 -18.50 11.86
C MET A 369 -23.22 -17.13 11.87
N CYS A 370 -23.85 -16.71 10.77
CA CYS A 370 -24.62 -15.46 10.72
C CYS A 370 -25.76 -15.44 11.76
N ASP A 371 -26.43 -16.57 12.00
CA ASP A 371 -27.47 -16.67 13.01
C ASP A 371 -26.96 -16.49 14.44
N TRP A 372 -25.69 -16.81 14.70
CA TRP A 372 -25.04 -16.54 15.97
C TRP A 372 -24.52 -15.11 16.10
N THR A 373 -23.97 -14.51 15.02
CA THR A 373 -23.29 -13.21 15.09
C THR A 373 -24.21 -12.01 14.93
N LYS A 374 -25.34 -12.13 14.19
CA LYS A 374 -26.20 -11.01 13.76
C LYS A 374 -26.76 -10.13 14.89
N ASP A 375 -27.01 -10.73 16.07
CA ASP A 375 -27.60 -10.05 17.22
C ASP A 375 -26.54 -9.62 18.25
N LYS A 376 -25.26 -9.86 17.98
CA LYS A 376 -24.11 -9.50 18.83
C LYS A 376 -23.30 -8.38 18.20
N THR A 377 -22.63 -7.60 19.02
CA THR A 377 -21.63 -6.65 18.53
C THR A 377 -20.37 -7.36 18.07
N ARG A 378 -19.58 -6.70 17.21
CA ARG A 378 -18.26 -7.19 16.80
C ARG A 378 -17.38 -7.56 17.99
N PHE A 379 -17.40 -6.72 19.03
CA PHE A 379 -16.60 -6.91 20.24
C PHE A 379 -17.05 -8.13 21.06
N GLU A 380 -18.36 -8.36 21.22
CA GLU A 380 -18.87 -9.55 21.90
C GLU A 380 -18.51 -10.83 21.17
N CYS A 381 -18.66 -10.84 19.84
CA CYS A 381 -18.25 -11.99 19.02
C CYS A 381 -16.75 -12.25 19.10
N GLU A 382 -15.92 -11.19 18.95
CA GLU A 382 -14.48 -11.28 18.96
C GLU A 382 -13.96 -11.77 20.31
N THR A 383 -14.48 -11.21 21.41
CA THR A 383 -14.10 -11.62 22.76
C THR A 383 -14.41 -13.11 22.99
N ALA A 384 -15.63 -13.53 22.69
CA ALA A 384 -16.04 -14.93 22.88
C ALA A 384 -15.19 -15.92 22.06
N LEU A 385 -14.85 -15.57 20.83
CA LEU A 385 -14.03 -16.40 19.94
C LEU A 385 -12.56 -16.43 20.37
N GLN A 386 -12.00 -15.28 20.77
CA GLN A 386 -10.60 -15.16 21.19
C GLN A 386 -10.33 -15.84 22.53
N GLU A 387 -11.30 -15.89 23.45
CA GLU A 387 -11.21 -16.68 24.70
C GLU A 387 -10.97 -18.16 24.42
N GLU A 388 -11.49 -18.67 23.32
CA GLU A 388 -11.25 -20.05 22.85
C GLU A 388 -10.07 -20.15 21.84
N GLU A 389 -9.22 -19.14 21.77
CA GLU A 389 -8.08 -19.04 20.84
C GLU A 389 -8.48 -19.21 19.35
N VAL A 390 -9.65 -18.75 18.97
CA VAL A 390 -10.12 -18.73 17.59
C VAL A 390 -9.67 -17.42 16.93
N ALA A 391 -9.09 -17.54 15.73
CA ALA A 391 -8.74 -16.37 14.94
C ALA A 391 -9.99 -15.61 14.50
N SER A 392 -10.17 -14.42 15.02
CA SER A 392 -11.30 -13.54 14.71
C SER A 392 -10.88 -12.08 14.80
N GLY A 393 -11.62 -11.21 14.12
CA GLY A 393 -11.37 -9.77 14.16
C GLY A 393 -12.55 -9.00 13.59
N GLY A 394 -13.02 -8.00 14.33
CA GLY A 394 -14.03 -7.07 13.87
C GLY A 394 -13.51 -6.26 12.67
N VAL A 395 -14.37 -6.04 11.65
CA VAL A 395 -14.05 -5.16 10.53
C VAL A 395 -14.07 -3.73 11.03
N SER A 396 -12.87 -3.14 11.19
CA SER A 396 -12.70 -1.78 11.70
C SER A 396 -13.00 -0.73 10.64
N PHE A 397 -13.59 0.38 11.05
CA PHE A 397 -13.62 1.60 10.27
C PHE A 397 -12.28 2.34 10.35
N LEU A 398 -11.97 3.22 9.39
CA LEU A 398 -10.66 3.89 9.34
C LEU A 398 -10.39 4.80 10.55
N ASP A 399 -11.42 5.43 11.09
CA ASP A 399 -11.34 6.21 12.34
C ASP A 399 -11.04 5.32 13.56
N GLU A 400 -11.65 4.14 13.63
CA GLU A 400 -11.35 3.14 14.67
C GLU A 400 -9.88 2.67 14.57
N VAL A 401 -9.36 2.47 13.36
CA VAL A 401 -7.95 2.09 13.16
C VAL A 401 -7.00 3.17 13.68
N CYS A 402 -7.35 4.45 13.50
CA CYS A 402 -6.55 5.56 14.03
C CYS A 402 -6.47 5.56 15.56
N GLU A 403 -7.53 5.09 16.23
CA GLU A 403 -7.62 5.02 17.69
C GLU A 403 -7.22 3.64 18.25
N PHE A 404 -6.94 2.66 17.40
CA PHE A 404 -6.68 1.29 17.82
C PHE A 404 -5.41 1.19 18.69
N PRO A 405 -5.51 0.70 19.93
CA PRO A 405 -4.41 0.75 20.91
C PRO A 405 -3.11 0.12 20.42
N HIS A 406 -3.20 -0.99 19.72
CA HIS A 406 -2.03 -1.69 19.17
C HIS A 406 -1.24 -0.82 18.17
N TYR A 407 -1.93 -0.18 17.22
CA TYR A 407 -1.26 0.67 16.22
C TYR A 407 -0.74 1.98 16.81
N LYS A 408 -1.45 2.55 17.80
CA LYS A 408 -0.96 3.67 18.60
C LYS A 408 0.31 3.30 19.37
N TYR A 409 0.28 2.18 20.09
CA TYR A 409 1.43 1.70 20.85
C TYR A 409 2.66 1.47 19.98
N ARG A 410 2.47 0.88 18.79
CA ARG A 410 3.55 0.64 17.83
C ARG A 410 3.97 1.89 17.02
N GLY A 411 3.23 2.98 17.10
CA GLY A 411 3.50 4.21 16.33
C GLY A 411 3.31 4.03 14.81
N HIS A 412 2.44 3.09 14.39
CA HIS A 412 2.21 2.81 12.97
C HIS A 412 1.33 3.83 12.27
N ILE A 413 0.47 4.51 13.01
CA ILE A 413 -0.25 5.71 12.56
C ILE A 413 0.39 6.87 13.30
N MET A 414 0.95 7.80 12.55
CA MET A 414 1.73 8.89 13.12
C MET A 414 1.21 10.25 12.63
N GLN A 415 1.28 11.24 13.49
CA GLN A 415 1.09 12.62 13.12
C GLN A 415 2.46 13.26 12.84
N VAL A 416 2.60 13.82 11.64
CA VAL A 416 3.76 14.63 11.28
C VAL A 416 3.39 16.09 11.44
N ASP A 417 4.17 16.84 12.21
CA ASP A 417 4.06 18.30 12.30
C ASP A 417 4.96 18.91 11.23
N ASP A 418 4.39 19.17 10.06
CA ASP A 418 5.12 19.67 8.90
C ASP A 418 5.17 21.20 8.86
N LEU A 419 6.34 21.75 8.51
CA LEU A 419 6.57 23.20 8.47
C LEU A 419 5.75 23.94 7.40
N ASN A 420 5.30 23.25 6.36
CA ASN A 420 4.52 23.82 5.27
C ASN A 420 3.02 23.61 5.43
N TYR A 421 2.62 22.38 5.83
CA TYR A 421 1.22 21.95 5.81
C TYR A 421 0.61 21.76 7.21
N GLY A 422 1.41 21.94 8.28
CA GLY A 422 0.93 21.73 9.65
C GLY A 422 0.79 20.24 9.99
N LYS A 423 -0.24 19.89 10.75
CA LYS A 423 -0.44 18.52 11.25
C LYS A 423 -1.08 17.63 10.19
N VAL A 424 -0.37 16.58 9.81
CA VAL A 424 -0.84 15.58 8.85
C VAL A 424 -0.72 14.18 9.43
N LEU A 425 -1.81 13.42 9.38
CA LEU A 425 -1.86 12.04 9.83
C LEU A 425 -1.48 11.12 8.68
N ILE A 426 -0.49 10.25 8.88
CA ILE A 426 -0.01 9.29 7.87
C ILE A 426 0.36 7.95 8.50
N GLY A 427 0.46 6.91 7.68
CA GLY A 427 1.07 5.64 8.09
C GLY A 427 2.59 5.75 8.20
N ALA A 428 3.20 5.08 9.18
CA ALA A 428 4.65 4.94 9.28
C ALA A 428 5.20 4.02 8.18
N SER A 429 6.53 3.83 8.16
CA SER A 429 7.16 2.85 7.26
C SER A 429 6.63 1.43 7.49
N GLY A 430 6.45 0.68 6.41
CA GLY A 430 5.85 -0.66 6.45
C GLY A 430 6.72 -1.72 7.13
N PHE A 431 7.98 -1.42 7.42
CA PHE A 431 8.90 -2.32 8.13
C PHE A 431 9.89 -1.55 9.00
N ILE A 432 10.40 -2.23 10.01
CA ILE A 432 11.31 -1.64 11.00
C ILE A 432 12.56 -2.50 11.09
N GLY A 433 13.70 -1.95 10.68
CA GLY A 433 15.01 -2.57 10.87
C GLY A 433 15.64 -2.18 12.20
N MET A 434 16.20 -3.14 12.92
CA MET A 434 16.83 -2.89 14.22
C MET A 434 18.01 -1.90 14.13
N ASN A 435 18.88 -2.06 13.13
CA ASN A 435 20.11 -1.26 12.99
C ASN A 435 19.98 -0.19 11.89
N THR A 436 19.05 -0.35 10.98
CA THR A 436 18.80 0.55 9.83
C THR A 436 17.30 0.75 9.66
N PRO A 437 16.62 1.43 10.59
CA PRO A 437 15.18 1.60 10.55
C PRO A 437 14.72 2.49 9.41
N GLY A 438 13.59 2.13 8.79
CA GLY A 438 12.87 3.04 7.91
C GLY A 438 12.20 4.14 8.72
N ARG A 439 12.19 5.38 8.21
CA ARG A 439 11.64 6.56 8.90
C ARG A 439 10.82 7.44 7.98
N VAL A 440 9.87 8.15 8.57
CA VAL A 440 9.24 9.32 7.95
C VAL A 440 9.72 10.56 8.68
N LYS A 441 10.45 11.44 7.97
CA LYS A 441 11.08 12.67 8.51
C LYS A 441 10.26 13.91 8.18
N TRP A 442 9.66 13.93 6.99
CA TRP A 442 8.74 14.97 6.50
C TRP A 442 7.77 14.36 5.48
N ILE A 443 6.72 15.09 5.16
CA ILE A 443 5.76 14.76 4.10
C ILE A 443 6.13 15.44 2.78
N GLY A 444 5.28 15.29 1.75
CA GLY A 444 5.53 15.97 0.48
C GLY A 444 5.76 17.47 0.63
N ARG A 445 6.68 18.01 -0.15
CA ARG A 445 7.08 19.42 -0.11
C ARG A 445 6.31 20.27 -1.13
N PRO A 446 6.21 21.59 -0.94
CA PRO A 446 5.75 22.51 -1.98
C PRO A 446 6.51 22.35 -3.30
N VAL A 447 5.83 22.69 -4.41
CA VAL A 447 6.37 22.53 -5.76
C VAL A 447 7.68 23.31 -5.91
N GLY A 448 8.74 22.61 -6.33
CA GLY A 448 10.05 23.20 -6.61
C GLY A 448 10.74 23.85 -5.41
N GLN A 449 10.30 23.50 -4.18
CA GLN A 449 10.89 24.07 -2.96
C GLN A 449 12.42 23.91 -2.92
N ASP A 450 12.92 22.84 -3.49
CA ASP A 450 14.33 22.46 -3.41
C ASP A 450 15.14 22.80 -4.66
N ASN A 451 14.58 23.53 -5.62
CA ASN A 451 15.24 23.89 -6.87
C ASN A 451 16.63 24.54 -6.65
N GLU A 452 16.71 25.54 -5.78
CA GLU A 452 17.97 26.27 -5.55
C GLU A 452 19.04 25.35 -4.93
N ASP A 453 18.68 24.60 -3.91
CA ASP A 453 19.64 23.73 -3.22
C ASP A 453 20.12 22.58 -4.11
N VAL A 454 19.18 21.85 -4.70
CA VAL A 454 19.48 20.67 -5.51
C VAL A 454 20.29 21.02 -6.75
N PHE A 455 19.85 22.00 -7.53
CA PHE A 455 20.55 22.36 -8.77
C PHE A 455 21.89 23.06 -8.51
N ARG A 456 22.03 23.81 -7.43
CA ARG A 456 23.32 24.36 -7.03
C ARG A 456 24.28 23.24 -6.65
N ARG A 457 23.85 22.31 -5.83
CA ARG A 457 24.67 21.22 -5.30
C ARG A 457 25.04 20.16 -6.34
N LEU A 458 24.09 19.77 -7.21
CA LEU A 458 24.29 18.68 -8.16
C LEU A 458 24.70 19.16 -9.56
N ALA A 459 24.31 20.37 -9.94
CA ALA A 459 24.61 20.91 -11.26
C ALA A 459 25.53 22.14 -11.25
N GLY A 460 25.93 22.62 -10.06
CA GLY A 460 26.79 23.80 -9.93
C GLY A 460 26.16 25.10 -10.47
N LEU A 461 24.82 25.19 -10.46
CA LEU A 461 24.13 26.39 -10.94
C LEU A 461 24.18 27.52 -9.90
N ASN A 462 24.44 28.73 -10.38
CA ASN A 462 24.31 29.93 -9.55
C ASN A 462 22.89 30.55 -9.66
N ARG A 463 22.62 31.61 -8.89
CA ARG A 463 21.32 32.27 -8.89
C ARG A 463 20.90 32.83 -10.23
N GLU A 464 21.87 33.32 -11.02
CA GLU A 464 21.62 33.89 -12.34
C GLU A 464 21.15 32.78 -13.31
N ASN A 465 21.85 31.65 -13.32
CA ASN A 465 21.46 30.46 -14.11
C ASN A 465 20.03 30.00 -13.74
N LEU A 466 19.74 29.87 -12.43
CA LEU A 466 18.41 29.47 -11.96
C LEU A 466 17.32 30.46 -12.37
N SER A 467 17.62 31.76 -12.26
CA SER A 467 16.69 32.82 -12.71
C SER A 467 16.40 32.77 -14.22
N ALA A 468 17.44 32.47 -15.02
CA ALA A 468 17.29 32.31 -16.47
C ALA A 468 16.42 31.09 -16.82
N LEU A 469 16.68 29.92 -16.19
CA LEU A 469 15.90 28.71 -16.38
C LEU A 469 14.44 28.89 -15.96
N LYS A 470 14.20 29.57 -14.84
CA LYS A 470 12.85 29.90 -14.38
C LYS A 470 12.11 30.81 -15.36
N LYS A 471 12.77 31.87 -15.86
CA LYS A 471 12.19 32.77 -16.89
C LYS A 471 11.90 32.04 -18.20
N GLY A 472 12.74 31.04 -18.55
CA GLY A 472 12.53 30.15 -19.69
C GLY A 472 11.46 29.10 -19.47
N GLY A 473 10.88 29.00 -18.27
CA GLY A 473 9.91 27.97 -17.90
C GLY A 473 10.50 26.55 -18.00
N VAL A 474 11.79 26.39 -17.69
CA VAL A 474 12.49 25.11 -17.64
C VAL A 474 12.39 24.48 -16.23
N ILE A 475 12.40 25.35 -15.20
CA ILE A 475 12.24 25.00 -13.79
C ILE A 475 11.16 25.85 -13.13
#